data_994333f96e5193ddfb3abac8aabe365c
#
_entry.id   994333f96e5193ddfb3abac8aabe365c
#
_cell.length_a   1.000
_cell.length_b   1.000
_cell.length_c   1.000
_cell.angle_alpha   90.00
_cell.angle_beta   90.00
_cell.angle_gamma   90.00
#
_symmetry.space_group_name_H-M   'P 1'
#
loop_
_entity.id
_entity.type
_entity.pdbx_description
1 polymer ?
#
loop_
_entity_poly.entity_id
_entity_poly.type
_entity_poly.pdbx_seq_one_letter_code
_entity_poly.pdbx_strand_id
1 'polypeptide(L)'
;RELSSGGSWGSGKNVSVVDERSEIAACFGGVPQCDLGPRTDVMDGCPKAVGMLMMLRSMAPQVLAVDEAGGEEEIRAMKYAMKCGCRILATVHGADMEDIMKRPAWKDIVGEKIFSRYVVLTGVPTPGTVAEIYDESVCQCREKSTCEDRYAAAAFSYRSQLRMTGK
;
A
#
# COMPACT_ATOMS: atom_id res chain seq x y z
N ARG A 1 0.33 -9.83 5.37
CA ARG A 1 0.86 -10.99 6.11
C ARG A 1 2.38 -10.98 6.13
N GLU A 2 3.05 -11.10 4.98
CA GLU A 2 4.52 -11.22 4.89
C GLU A 2 5.26 -10.08 5.60
N LEU A 3 4.81 -8.83 5.45
CA LEU A 3 5.40 -7.70 6.17
C LEU A 3 5.34 -7.85 7.69
N SER A 4 4.24 -8.40 8.20
CA SER A 4 4.03 -8.62 9.63
C SER A 4 4.81 -9.82 10.16
N SER A 5 4.85 -10.91 9.41
CA SER A 5 5.54 -12.14 9.82
C SER A 5 7.06 -12.01 9.72
N GLY A 6 7.57 -11.29 8.73
CA GLY A 6 8.96 -11.31 8.35
C GLY A 6 9.34 -12.56 7.55
N GLY A 7 10.59 -12.68 7.19
CA GLY A 7 11.09 -13.78 6.37
C GLY A 7 12.58 -13.64 6.07
N SER A 8 13.04 -14.25 4.99
CA SER A 8 14.44 -14.18 4.55
C SER A 8 14.96 -12.76 4.30
N TRP A 9 14.05 -11.81 4.06
CA TRP A 9 14.32 -10.38 3.83
C TRP A 9 14.42 -9.54 5.11
N GLY A 10 14.13 -10.11 6.29
CA GLY A 10 14.26 -9.43 7.58
C GLY A 10 13.17 -9.77 8.59
N SER A 11 13.24 -9.11 9.74
CA SER A 11 12.26 -9.27 10.82
C SER A 11 10.90 -8.68 10.44
N GLY A 12 9.83 -9.29 10.97
CA GLY A 12 8.46 -8.76 10.83
C GLY A 12 8.32 -7.33 11.34
N LYS A 13 7.42 -6.58 10.73
CA LYS A 13 7.11 -5.19 11.03
C LYS A 13 5.78 -5.07 11.76
N ASN A 14 5.63 -4.04 12.58
CA ASN A 14 4.32 -3.63 13.07
C ASN A 14 3.56 -2.98 11.93
N VAL A 15 2.47 -3.60 11.52
CA VAL A 15 1.64 -3.17 10.39
C VAL A 15 0.29 -2.71 10.93
N SER A 16 -0.16 -1.54 10.51
CA SER A 16 -1.55 -1.12 10.69
C SER A 16 -2.26 -1.14 9.36
N VAL A 17 -3.44 -1.74 9.33
CA VAL A 17 -4.33 -1.77 8.15
C VAL A 17 -5.53 -0.90 8.45
N VAL A 18 -5.83 0.06 7.58
CA VAL A 18 -7.10 0.79 7.60
C VAL A 18 -7.97 0.24 6.48
N ASP A 19 -9.03 -0.43 6.86
CA ASP A 19 -9.90 -1.21 5.99
C ASP A 19 -11.34 -0.67 6.07
N GLU A 20 -11.63 0.34 5.26
CA GLU A 20 -12.91 1.05 5.33
C GLU A 20 -14.11 0.17 4.95
N ARG A 21 -13.90 -0.82 4.06
CA ARG A 21 -14.96 -1.66 3.52
C ARG A 21 -14.78 -3.14 3.82
N SER A 22 -13.92 -3.49 4.76
CA SER A 22 -13.60 -4.89 5.11
C SER A 22 -13.12 -5.74 3.92
N GLU A 23 -12.37 -5.13 2.99
CA GLU A 23 -11.90 -5.80 1.77
C GLU A 23 -10.51 -6.42 1.92
N ILE A 24 -9.71 -5.96 2.90
CA ILE A 24 -8.36 -6.48 3.19
C ILE A 24 -8.42 -7.58 4.23
N ALA A 25 -9.06 -7.28 5.35
CA ALA A 25 -9.12 -8.17 6.52
C ALA A 25 -10.36 -9.07 6.52
N ALA A 26 -11.38 -8.74 5.72
CA ALA A 26 -12.67 -9.42 5.70
C ALA A 26 -13.27 -9.55 7.10
N CYS A 27 -13.30 -8.47 7.88
CA CYS A 27 -13.73 -8.50 9.26
C CYS A 27 -15.19 -8.95 9.41
N PHE A 28 -15.42 -9.85 10.37
CA PHE A 28 -16.76 -10.24 10.80
C PHE A 28 -16.87 -10.05 12.32
N GLY A 29 -17.83 -9.23 12.74
CA GLY A 29 -17.98 -8.89 14.17
C GLY A 29 -16.72 -8.25 14.78
N GLY A 30 -15.95 -7.49 14.01
CA GLY A 30 -14.70 -6.86 14.43
C GLY A 30 -13.48 -7.80 14.46
N VAL A 31 -13.62 -9.05 13.99
CA VAL A 31 -12.54 -10.02 13.93
C VAL A 31 -12.10 -10.26 12.50
N PRO A 32 -10.81 -10.03 12.16
CA PRO A 32 -10.26 -10.35 10.86
C PRO A 32 -10.42 -11.84 10.51
N GLN A 33 -10.91 -12.14 9.31
CA GLN A 33 -11.05 -13.51 8.81
C GLN A 33 -9.88 -13.92 7.92
N CYS A 34 -9.12 -12.95 7.40
CA CYS A 34 -7.91 -13.20 6.64
C CYS A 34 -6.68 -13.27 7.57
N ASP A 35 -5.72 -14.14 7.25
CA ASP A 35 -4.42 -14.17 7.93
C ASP A 35 -3.54 -12.99 7.50
N LEU A 36 -3.52 -11.95 8.31
CA LEU A 36 -2.72 -10.74 8.08
C LEU A 36 -1.35 -10.78 8.78
N GLY A 37 -1.08 -11.87 9.50
CA GLY A 37 0.16 -12.08 10.24
C GLY A 37 0.13 -11.53 11.68
N PRO A 38 1.14 -11.91 12.51
CA PRO A 38 1.09 -11.78 13.97
C PRO A 38 1.30 -10.35 14.51
N ARG A 39 1.74 -9.40 13.67
CA ARG A 39 2.01 -8.01 14.06
C ARG A 39 1.18 -7.02 13.23
N THR A 40 -0.09 -7.38 13.00
CA THR A 40 -1.01 -6.55 12.21
C THR A 40 -2.20 -6.14 13.06
N ASP A 41 -2.37 -4.83 13.20
CA ASP A 41 -3.57 -4.22 13.77
C ASP A 41 -4.50 -3.79 12.64
N VAL A 42 -5.81 -3.95 12.82
CA VAL A 42 -6.82 -3.59 11.81
C VAL A 42 -7.79 -2.56 12.37
N MET A 43 -7.97 -1.48 11.63
CA MET A 43 -9.04 -0.50 11.83
C MET A 43 -10.09 -0.75 10.74
N ASP A 44 -11.16 -1.44 11.13
CA ASP A 44 -12.26 -1.84 10.25
C ASP A 44 -13.40 -0.83 10.26
N GLY A 45 -14.03 -0.60 9.11
CA GLY A 45 -15.22 0.25 8.99
C GLY A 45 -15.00 1.74 9.30
N CYS A 46 -13.77 2.22 9.24
CA CYS A 46 -13.40 3.60 9.54
C CYS A 46 -12.98 4.35 8.27
N PRO A 47 -13.43 5.62 8.08
CA PRO A 47 -12.94 6.44 6.97
C PRO A 47 -11.41 6.51 6.96
N LYS A 48 -10.80 6.29 5.79
CA LYS A 48 -9.35 6.07 5.65
C LYS A 48 -8.50 7.17 6.27
N ALA A 49 -8.79 8.43 5.97
CA ALA A 49 -8.00 9.55 6.50
C ALA A 49 -8.02 9.61 8.03
N VAL A 50 -9.17 9.37 8.64
CA VAL A 50 -9.34 9.34 10.09
C VAL A 50 -8.64 8.13 10.69
N GLY A 51 -8.88 6.94 10.11
CA GLY A 51 -8.28 5.69 10.55
C GLY A 51 -6.75 5.72 10.51
N MET A 52 -6.15 6.27 9.45
CA MET A 52 -4.71 6.44 9.35
C MET A 52 -4.13 7.26 10.51
N LEU A 53 -4.76 8.39 10.84
CA LEU A 53 -4.29 9.24 11.95
C LEU A 53 -4.49 8.59 13.32
N MET A 54 -5.57 7.85 13.50
CA MET A 54 -5.83 7.11 14.74
C MET A 54 -4.81 5.99 14.94
N MET A 55 -4.59 5.16 13.93
CA MET A 55 -3.64 4.06 13.99
C MET A 55 -2.21 4.55 14.20
N LEU A 56 -1.83 5.64 13.54
CA LEU A 56 -0.50 6.24 13.72
C LEU A 56 -0.25 6.65 15.17
N ARG A 57 -1.26 7.22 15.84
CA ARG A 57 -1.14 7.71 17.23
C ARG A 57 -1.22 6.61 18.26
N SER A 58 -2.03 5.56 18.02
CA SER A 58 -2.31 4.52 19.01
C SER A 58 -1.38 3.31 18.87
N MET A 59 -1.05 2.89 17.66
CA MET A 59 -0.31 1.66 17.38
C MET A 59 1.15 1.89 16.97
N ALA A 60 1.52 3.15 16.68
CA ALA A 60 2.87 3.53 16.24
C ALA A 60 3.44 2.55 15.16
N PRO A 61 2.73 2.33 14.04
CA PRO A 61 3.11 1.32 13.06
C PRO A 61 4.39 1.69 12.32
N GLN A 62 5.14 0.66 11.93
CA GLN A 62 6.25 0.81 10.99
C GLN A 62 5.76 0.87 9.53
N VAL A 63 4.61 0.24 9.27
CA VAL A 63 3.95 0.22 7.95
C VAL A 63 2.47 0.47 8.15
N LEU A 64 1.92 1.40 7.39
CA LEU A 64 0.49 1.67 7.33
C LEU A 64 -0.02 1.24 5.95
N ALA A 65 -0.97 0.34 5.92
CA ALA A 65 -1.57 -0.20 4.70
C ALA A 65 -3.00 0.33 4.52
N VAL A 66 -3.31 0.80 3.32
CA VAL A 66 -4.63 1.29 2.93
C VAL A 66 -4.96 0.82 1.52
N ASP A 67 -6.23 0.57 1.26
CA ASP A 67 -6.74 0.27 -0.08
C ASP A 67 -7.29 1.51 -0.76
N GLU A 68 -7.38 1.49 -2.07
CA GLU A 68 -8.07 2.47 -2.93
C GLU A 68 -7.89 3.95 -2.50
N ALA A 69 -6.66 4.34 -2.18
CA ALA A 69 -6.38 5.72 -1.81
C ALA A 69 -6.59 6.66 -3.00
N GLY A 70 -7.35 7.73 -2.82
CA GLY A 70 -7.68 8.64 -3.93
C GLY A 70 -8.09 10.05 -3.51
N GLY A 71 -8.58 10.23 -2.29
CA GLY A 71 -9.04 11.51 -1.77
C GLY A 71 -7.90 12.42 -1.29
N GLU A 72 -8.11 13.75 -1.39
CA GLU A 72 -7.12 14.72 -0.91
C GLU A 72 -6.81 14.58 0.59
N GLU A 73 -7.83 14.24 1.40
CA GLU A 73 -7.66 14.04 2.84
C GLU A 73 -6.82 12.81 3.15
N GLU A 74 -7.01 11.73 2.40
CA GLU A 74 -6.22 10.51 2.49
C GLU A 74 -4.76 10.77 2.12
N ILE A 75 -4.53 11.53 1.05
CA ILE A 75 -3.19 11.93 0.63
C ILE A 75 -2.50 12.78 1.70
N ARG A 76 -3.22 13.71 2.32
CA ARG A 76 -2.68 14.50 3.44
C ARG A 76 -2.32 13.63 4.64
N ALA A 77 -3.18 12.66 4.97
CA ALA A 77 -2.92 11.71 6.06
C ALA A 77 -1.71 10.81 5.77
N MET A 78 -1.56 10.31 4.54
CA MET A 78 -0.39 9.55 4.11
C MET A 78 0.90 10.37 4.22
N LYS A 79 0.91 11.61 3.71
CA LYS A 79 2.06 12.52 3.83
C LYS A 79 2.43 12.79 5.30
N TYR A 80 1.45 12.94 6.16
CA TYR A 80 1.68 13.10 7.60
C TYR A 80 2.30 11.85 8.22
N ALA A 81 1.75 10.66 7.95
CA ALA A 81 2.28 9.40 8.46
C ALA A 81 3.74 9.17 8.05
N MET A 82 4.10 9.52 6.82
CA MET A 82 5.47 9.42 6.34
C MET A 82 6.43 10.39 7.05
N LYS A 83 5.98 11.63 7.34
CA LYS A 83 6.75 12.58 8.14
C LYS A 83 7.00 12.08 9.56
N CYS A 84 6.11 11.23 10.08
CA CYS A 84 6.29 10.54 11.37
C CYS A 84 7.18 9.28 11.26
N GLY A 85 7.77 8.98 10.10
CA GLY A 85 8.66 7.85 9.89
C GLY A 85 7.95 6.52 9.57
N CYS A 86 6.63 6.55 9.40
CA CYS A 86 5.86 5.38 8.99
C CYS A 86 5.96 5.18 7.47
N ARG A 87 6.12 3.93 7.02
CA ARG A 87 6.06 3.57 5.60
C ARG A 87 4.61 3.35 5.18
N ILE A 88 4.29 3.70 3.94
CA ILE A 88 2.95 3.53 3.40
C ILE A 88 2.94 2.42 2.34
N LEU A 89 1.93 1.55 2.44
CA LEU A 89 1.52 0.64 1.39
C LEU A 89 0.09 1.00 0.98
N ALA A 90 -0.07 1.51 -0.24
CA ALA A 90 -1.39 1.91 -0.72
C ALA A 90 -1.70 1.26 -2.07
N THR A 91 -2.98 1.05 -2.35
CA THR A 91 -3.45 0.72 -3.68
C THR A 91 -4.25 1.89 -4.26
N VAL A 92 -4.26 1.99 -5.57
CA VAL A 92 -5.06 2.96 -6.31
C VAL A 92 -5.55 2.33 -7.61
N HIS A 93 -6.78 2.64 -7.99
CA HIS A 93 -7.30 2.24 -9.29
C HIS A 93 -6.85 3.19 -10.39
N GLY A 94 -6.37 2.64 -11.48
CA GLY A 94 -6.00 3.37 -12.69
C GLY A 94 -5.82 2.42 -13.86
N ALA A 95 -5.91 2.94 -15.07
CA ALA A 95 -5.65 2.16 -16.28
C ALA A 95 -4.16 1.83 -16.41
N ASP A 96 -3.32 2.81 -16.12
CA ASP A 96 -1.86 2.74 -16.16
C ASP A 96 -1.24 3.85 -15.30
N MET A 97 0.08 3.94 -15.27
CA MET A 97 0.79 4.98 -14.54
C MET A 97 0.51 6.39 -15.09
N GLU A 98 0.32 6.52 -16.40
CA GLU A 98 0.02 7.82 -17.03
C GLU A 98 -1.34 8.37 -16.59
N ASP A 99 -2.35 7.51 -16.46
CA ASP A 99 -3.66 7.88 -15.94
C ASP A 99 -3.55 8.43 -14.51
N ILE A 100 -2.78 7.78 -13.65
CA ILE A 100 -2.53 8.25 -12.29
C ILE A 100 -1.83 9.61 -12.27
N MET A 101 -0.85 9.82 -13.13
CA MET A 101 -0.11 11.08 -13.23
C MET A 101 -0.96 12.26 -13.73
N LYS A 102 -2.08 12.02 -14.38
CA LYS A 102 -3.04 13.06 -14.79
C LYS A 102 -3.88 13.60 -13.63
N ARG A 103 -3.97 12.84 -12.50
CA ARG A 103 -4.75 13.23 -11.34
C ARG A 103 -3.93 14.21 -10.48
N PRO A 104 -4.42 15.43 -10.20
CA PRO A 104 -3.62 16.48 -9.54
C PRO A 104 -3.00 16.02 -8.22
N ALA A 105 -3.79 15.37 -7.36
CA ALA A 105 -3.35 14.92 -6.04
C ALA A 105 -2.22 13.87 -6.11
N TRP A 106 -2.23 12.99 -7.11
CA TRP A 106 -1.20 11.98 -7.33
C TRP A 106 0.04 12.55 -8.01
N LYS A 107 -0.12 13.56 -8.86
CA LYS A 107 1.00 14.29 -9.45
C LYS A 107 1.89 14.92 -8.37
N ASP A 108 1.28 15.49 -7.34
CA ASP A 108 2.02 16.05 -6.21
C ASP A 108 2.77 14.97 -5.41
N ILE A 109 2.14 13.80 -5.19
CA ILE A 109 2.76 12.66 -4.53
C ILE A 109 4.01 12.19 -5.27
N VAL A 110 3.92 12.07 -6.59
CA VAL A 110 5.06 11.68 -7.43
C VAL A 110 6.12 12.78 -7.45
N GLY A 111 5.72 14.04 -7.61
CA GLY A 111 6.64 15.19 -7.61
C GLY A 111 7.44 15.32 -6.29
N GLU A 112 6.81 15.03 -5.16
CA GLU A 112 7.45 15.00 -3.84
C GLU A 112 8.19 13.68 -3.56
N LYS A 113 8.21 12.73 -4.49
CA LYS A 113 8.85 11.41 -4.35
C LYS A 113 8.43 10.67 -3.07
N ILE A 114 7.14 10.72 -2.80
CA ILE A 114 6.54 10.14 -1.59
C ILE A 114 6.74 8.63 -1.55
N PHE A 115 6.56 7.95 -2.67
CA PHE A 115 6.74 6.51 -2.78
C PHE A 115 8.07 6.17 -3.46
N SER A 116 8.75 5.16 -2.93
CA SER A 116 9.98 4.65 -3.51
C SER A 116 9.76 3.74 -4.70
N ARG A 117 8.56 3.15 -4.81
CA ARG A 117 8.18 2.22 -5.89
C ARG A 117 6.71 2.34 -6.23
N TYR A 118 6.42 2.21 -7.52
CA TYR A 118 5.07 2.04 -8.04
C TYR A 118 5.03 0.72 -8.81
N VAL A 119 4.05 -0.12 -8.50
CA VAL A 119 3.90 -1.45 -9.10
C VAL A 119 2.56 -1.51 -9.81
N VAL A 120 2.60 -1.65 -11.12
CA VAL A 120 1.40 -1.83 -11.94
C VAL A 120 1.08 -3.31 -12.00
N LEU A 121 -0.14 -3.65 -11.60
CA LEU A 121 -0.64 -5.01 -11.63
C LEU A 121 -1.63 -5.18 -12.79
N THR A 122 -1.59 -6.34 -13.42
CA THR A 122 -2.53 -6.75 -14.47
C THR A 122 -3.30 -8.00 -14.06
N GLY A 123 -4.45 -8.22 -14.74
CA GLY A 123 -5.22 -9.46 -14.63
C GLY A 123 -4.76 -10.59 -15.54
N VAL A 124 -3.76 -10.37 -16.39
CA VAL A 124 -3.30 -11.32 -17.41
C VAL A 124 -1.84 -11.72 -17.16
N PRO A 125 -1.48 -13.01 -17.15
CA PRO A 125 -2.33 -14.19 -17.30
C PRO A 125 -3.22 -14.49 -16.09
N THR A 126 -2.87 -13.99 -14.92
CA THR A 126 -3.64 -14.15 -13.67
C THR A 126 -3.75 -12.82 -12.93
N PRO A 127 -4.85 -12.60 -12.16
CA PRO A 127 -4.98 -11.43 -11.31
C PRO A 127 -3.79 -11.26 -10.36
N GLY A 128 -3.26 -10.03 -10.28
CA GLY A 128 -2.11 -9.71 -9.45
C GLY A 128 -0.75 -9.92 -10.12
N THR A 129 -0.72 -10.28 -11.41
CA THR A 129 0.53 -10.33 -12.17
C THR A 129 1.15 -8.93 -12.24
N VAL A 130 2.46 -8.85 -11.95
CA VAL A 130 3.21 -7.59 -12.08
C VAL A 130 3.46 -7.32 -13.56
N ALA A 131 2.90 -6.22 -14.05
CA ALA A 131 3.12 -5.74 -15.41
C ALA A 131 4.37 -4.86 -15.49
N GLU A 132 4.45 -3.85 -14.63
CA GLU A 132 5.50 -2.85 -14.67
C GLU A 132 5.89 -2.42 -13.25
N ILE A 133 7.15 -2.01 -13.10
CA ILE A 133 7.66 -1.45 -11.85
C ILE A 133 8.35 -0.14 -12.18
N TYR A 134 8.02 0.91 -11.44
CA TYR A 134 8.63 2.23 -11.55
C TYR A 134 9.32 2.62 -10.24
N ASP A 135 10.37 3.42 -10.36
CA ASP A 135 11.05 4.03 -9.22
C ASP A 135 10.33 5.31 -8.73
N GLU A 136 10.92 5.99 -7.79
CA GLU A 136 10.39 7.23 -7.20
C GLU A 136 10.26 8.40 -8.19
N SER A 137 10.95 8.35 -9.32
CA SER A 137 10.92 9.35 -10.40
C SER A 137 10.04 8.93 -11.57
N VAL A 138 9.29 7.82 -11.39
CA VAL A 138 8.47 7.20 -12.44
C VAL A 138 9.29 6.77 -13.66
N CYS A 139 10.55 6.42 -13.44
CA CYS A 139 11.37 5.74 -14.43
C CYS A 139 11.12 4.24 -14.34
N GLN A 140 10.81 3.61 -15.48
CA GLN A 140 10.55 2.18 -15.52
C GLN A 140 11.80 1.39 -15.15
N CYS A 141 11.69 0.51 -14.16
CA CYS A 141 12.77 -0.37 -13.75
C CYS A 141 12.93 -1.52 -14.76
N ARG A 142 14.07 -1.59 -15.46
CA ARG A 142 14.30 -2.58 -16.52
C ARG A 142 14.52 -4.01 -16.01
N GLU A 143 14.84 -4.20 -14.73
CA GLU A 143 15.12 -5.52 -14.17
C GLU A 143 13.99 -5.98 -13.25
N LYS A 144 13.17 -6.89 -13.74
CA LYS A 144 12.15 -7.57 -12.93
C LYS A 144 12.78 -8.41 -11.80
N SER A 145 13.96 -9.00 -12.04
CA SER A 145 14.59 -9.97 -11.14
C SER A 145 15.04 -9.40 -9.79
N THR A 146 15.53 -8.18 -9.74
CA THR A 146 16.01 -7.57 -8.48
C THR A 146 14.90 -6.98 -7.61
N CYS A 147 13.72 -6.75 -8.19
CA CYS A 147 12.54 -6.27 -7.47
C CYS A 147 11.65 -7.42 -6.99
N GLU A 148 11.52 -8.49 -7.75
CA GLU A 148 10.73 -9.66 -7.38
C GLU A 148 11.24 -10.31 -6.09
N ASP A 149 12.55 -10.46 -5.92
CA ASP A 149 13.14 -11.05 -4.72
C ASP A 149 12.97 -10.21 -3.44
N ARG A 150 12.72 -8.90 -3.55
CA ARG A 150 12.56 -8.02 -2.39
C ARG A 150 11.10 -7.72 -2.02
N TYR A 151 10.15 -7.93 -2.92
CA TYR A 151 8.76 -7.48 -2.76
C TYR A 151 7.70 -8.51 -3.18
N ALA A 152 8.09 -9.74 -3.54
CA ALA A 152 7.18 -10.81 -3.93
C ALA A 152 6.10 -11.16 -2.88
N ALA A 153 6.24 -10.64 -1.67
CA ALA A 153 5.35 -10.90 -0.56
C ALA A 153 4.09 -10.02 -0.49
N ALA A 154 3.90 -9.05 -1.37
CA ALA A 154 2.82 -8.07 -1.22
C ALA A 154 1.83 -8.02 -2.39
N ALA A 155 1.62 -9.14 -3.11
CA ALA A 155 0.67 -9.17 -4.20
C ALA A 155 -0.67 -9.79 -3.78
N PHE A 156 -1.69 -8.97 -3.54
CA PHE A 156 -3.08 -9.42 -3.51
C PHE A 156 -3.95 -8.64 -4.50
N SER A 157 -4.59 -9.39 -5.31
CA SER A 157 -5.60 -9.38 -6.34
C SER A 157 -6.63 -8.23 -6.40
N TYR A 158 -6.85 -7.63 -7.50
CA TYR A 158 -8.04 -7.56 -8.37
C TYR A 158 -7.95 -6.41 -9.38
N ARG A 159 -8.11 -6.68 -10.69
CA ARG A 159 -8.22 -5.77 -11.85
C ARG A 159 -7.30 -4.53 -11.80
N SER A 160 -6.35 -4.42 -12.74
CA SER A 160 -5.45 -3.28 -12.99
C SER A 160 -5.29 -2.33 -11.77
N GLN A 161 -4.56 -2.77 -10.74
CA GLN A 161 -4.30 -1.99 -9.54
C GLN A 161 -2.85 -1.52 -9.53
N LEU A 162 -2.64 -0.25 -9.34
CA LEU A 162 -1.35 0.32 -9.02
C LEU A 162 -1.09 0.14 -7.52
N ARG A 163 0.02 -0.51 -7.14
CA ARG A 163 0.46 -0.59 -5.74
C ARG A 163 1.66 0.30 -5.52
N MET A 164 1.66 0.99 -4.40
CA MET A 164 2.69 1.95 -4.07
C MET A 164 3.27 1.68 -2.69
N THR A 165 4.60 1.69 -2.58
CA THR A 165 5.30 1.53 -1.30
C THR A 165 6.07 2.81 -0.96
N GLY A 166 5.82 3.37 0.23
CA GLY A 166 6.54 4.55 0.74
C GLY A 166 7.96 4.22 1.22
N LYS A 167 8.79 5.23 1.26
CA LYS A 167 10.15 5.17 1.83
C LYS A 167 10.14 4.94 3.32
#